data_c7deec21aa025d5894aaf48e906a2b1c
#
_entry.id   c7deec21aa025d5894aaf48e906a2b1c
#
_cell.length_a   1.000
_cell.length_b   1.000
_cell.length_c   1.000
_cell.angle_alpha   90.00
_cell.angle_beta   90.00
_cell.angle_gamma   90.00
#
_symmetry.space_group_name_H-M   'P 1'
#
loop_
_entity.id
_entity.type
_entity.pdbx_description
1 polymer ?
#
loop_
_entity_poly.entity_id
_entity_poly.type
_entity_poly.pdbx_seq_one_letter_code
_entity_poly.pdbx_strand_id
1 'polypeptide(L)'
;TVELPEDATGNVTVIIDGKVYNVTEVINGTATVAVGNLTPGNHTVEVIYSGDGNYTGASNSTTVEVPKVSDYEFEVNATVNGREVTIDVALPEGIEGAVLIDVNGVGYYANATDGKASVTLRDLPNGDYIVSARYAGDDTYDTQSNSTAFSVAAKVTPDINITADIPENGTEGTINVELPEDATGN
;
A
#
# COMPACT_ATOMS: atom_id res chain seq x y z
N THR A 1 -0.44 -18.04 28.23
CA THR A 1 -0.29 -19.10 29.23
C THR A 1 -0.52 -18.53 30.62
N VAL A 2 -1.27 -19.25 31.44
CA VAL A 2 -1.53 -18.97 32.85
C VAL A 2 -0.83 -20.05 33.65
N GLU A 3 -0.07 -19.66 34.66
CA GLU A 3 0.65 -20.55 35.56
C GLU A 3 0.04 -20.50 36.97
N LEU A 4 -0.26 -21.65 37.52
CA LEU A 4 -0.82 -21.89 38.86
C LEU A 4 0.06 -22.95 39.57
N PRO A 5 -0.14 -23.23 40.86
CA PRO A 5 0.50 -24.37 41.49
C PRO A 5 0.28 -25.70 40.72
N GLU A 6 1.30 -26.58 40.69
CA GLU A 6 1.32 -27.79 39.85
C GLU A 6 0.11 -28.72 40.09
N ASP A 7 -0.39 -28.74 41.31
CA ASP A 7 -1.56 -29.56 41.74
C ASP A 7 -2.91 -28.85 41.60
N ALA A 8 -2.92 -27.58 41.09
CA ALA A 8 -4.15 -26.86 40.85
C ALA A 8 -4.92 -27.47 39.68
N THR A 9 -6.24 -27.55 39.88
CA THR A 9 -7.23 -28.04 38.92
C THR A 9 -8.32 -26.99 38.70
N GLY A 10 -9.38 -27.32 37.98
CA GLY A 10 -10.47 -26.39 37.68
C GLY A 10 -10.33 -25.68 36.36
N ASN A 11 -10.94 -24.51 36.21
CA ASN A 11 -11.01 -23.79 34.92
C ASN A 11 -10.43 -22.38 35.02
N VAL A 12 -9.87 -21.93 33.89
CA VAL A 12 -9.46 -20.56 33.66
C VAL A 12 -10.36 -19.96 32.59
N THR A 13 -10.97 -18.82 32.90
CA THR A 13 -11.72 -18.00 31.96
C THR A 13 -10.82 -16.84 31.47
N VAL A 14 -10.63 -16.74 30.18
CA VAL A 14 -9.92 -15.63 29.57
C VAL A 14 -10.91 -14.64 28.99
N ILE A 15 -10.77 -13.38 29.36
CA ILE A 15 -11.62 -12.26 28.97
C ILE A 15 -10.71 -11.26 28.23
N ILE A 16 -11.11 -10.85 27.05
CA ILE A 16 -10.40 -9.84 26.26
C ILE A 16 -11.37 -8.67 26.00
N ASP A 17 -10.97 -7.47 26.38
CA ASP A 17 -11.77 -6.25 26.27
C ASP A 17 -13.18 -6.39 26.86
N GLY A 18 -13.26 -7.07 27.99
CA GLY A 18 -14.52 -7.29 28.72
C GLY A 18 -15.42 -8.39 28.13
N LYS A 19 -14.97 -9.11 27.09
CA LYS A 19 -15.73 -10.22 26.50
C LYS A 19 -15.03 -11.55 26.78
N VAL A 20 -15.80 -12.56 27.17
CA VAL A 20 -15.27 -13.94 27.35
C VAL A 20 -14.75 -14.44 26.00
N TYR A 21 -13.45 -14.69 25.96
CA TYR A 21 -12.78 -15.22 24.77
C TYR A 21 -12.75 -16.74 24.77
N ASN A 22 -12.36 -17.34 25.92
CA ASN A 22 -12.29 -18.79 26.07
C ASN A 22 -12.40 -19.19 27.55
N VAL A 23 -12.81 -20.45 27.78
CA VAL A 23 -12.73 -21.13 29.06
C VAL A 23 -11.96 -22.42 28.83
N THR A 24 -10.89 -22.65 29.57
CA THR A 24 -10.04 -23.83 29.45
C THR A 24 -9.75 -24.47 30.80
N GLU A 25 -9.52 -25.77 30.79
CA GLU A 25 -9.16 -26.54 31.96
C GLU A 25 -7.69 -26.35 32.34
N VAL A 26 -7.41 -26.38 33.65
CA VAL A 26 -6.03 -26.34 34.16
C VAL A 26 -5.48 -27.76 34.18
N ILE A 27 -4.35 -27.96 33.54
CA ILE A 27 -3.67 -29.26 33.49
C ILE A 27 -2.23 -29.08 34.01
N ASN A 28 -1.88 -29.81 35.08
CA ASN A 28 -0.59 -29.72 35.75
C ASN A 28 -0.22 -28.23 36.07
N GLY A 29 -1.16 -27.52 36.68
CA GLY A 29 -0.97 -26.11 37.05
C GLY A 29 -0.90 -25.14 35.88
N THR A 30 -1.16 -25.55 34.63
CA THR A 30 -1.02 -24.71 33.48
C THR A 30 -2.30 -24.67 32.65
N ALA A 31 -2.68 -23.47 32.19
CA ALA A 31 -3.73 -23.27 31.20
C ALA A 31 -3.18 -22.41 30.03
N THR A 32 -3.35 -22.90 28.80
CA THR A 32 -2.90 -22.18 27.60
C THR A 32 -4.07 -21.95 26.67
N VAL A 33 -4.25 -20.70 26.26
CA VAL A 33 -5.22 -20.28 25.25
C VAL A 33 -4.48 -19.58 24.11
N ALA A 34 -4.68 -20.07 22.88
CA ALA A 34 -4.23 -19.36 21.69
C ALA A 34 -5.22 -18.24 21.38
N VAL A 35 -4.71 -17.02 21.22
CA VAL A 35 -5.49 -15.84 20.88
C VAL A 35 -5.10 -15.40 19.46
N GLY A 36 -6.08 -15.13 18.63
CA GLY A 36 -5.86 -14.65 17.26
C GLY A 36 -6.91 -13.63 16.84
N ASN A 37 -6.67 -12.99 15.69
CA ASN A 37 -7.56 -11.99 15.08
C ASN A 37 -7.86 -10.78 15.98
N LEU A 38 -6.92 -10.39 16.83
CA LEU A 38 -7.00 -9.10 17.52
C LEU A 38 -6.64 -7.98 16.52
N THR A 39 -7.37 -6.88 16.60
CA THR A 39 -7.04 -5.67 15.85
C THR A 39 -5.79 -5.01 16.42
N PRO A 40 -5.04 -4.23 15.65
CA PRO A 40 -3.97 -3.41 16.22
C PRO A 40 -4.49 -2.48 17.31
N GLY A 41 -3.66 -2.26 18.34
CA GLY A 41 -3.98 -1.45 19.49
C GLY A 41 -3.78 -2.15 20.81
N ASN A 42 -4.22 -1.50 21.90
CA ASN A 42 -4.11 -2.03 23.26
C ASN A 42 -5.34 -2.85 23.61
N HIS A 43 -5.12 -4.09 24.04
CA HIS A 43 -6.15 -5.00 24.50
C HIS A 43 -5.97 -5.33 25.98
N THR A 44 -7.04 -5.24 26.76
CA THR A 44 -7.03 -5.69 28.15
C THR A 44 -7.33 -7.20 28.19
N VAL A 45 -6.41 -7.96 28.76
CA VAL A 45 -6.58 -9.40 28.99
C VAL A 45 -6.77 -9.62 30.47
N GLU A 46 -7.93 -10.11 30.85
CA GLU A 46 -8.27 -10.53 32.21
C GLU A 46 -8.39 -12.07 32.27
N VAL A 47 -7.86 -12.63 33.31
CA VAL A 47 -7.88 -14.06 33.55
C VAL A 47 -8.55 -14.31 34.90
N ILE A 48 -9.53 -15.19 34.93
CA ILE A 48 -10.25 -15.61 36.15
C ILE A 48 -10.06 -17.10 36.33
N TYR A 49 -9.45 -17.49 37.42
CA TYR A 49 -9.37 -18.88 37.89
C TYR A 49 -10.58 -19.21 38.76
N SER A 50 -11.23 -20.33 38.50
CA SER A 50 -12.43 -20.76 39.22
C SER A 50 -12.15 -21.15 40.65
N GLY A 51 -10.90 -21.50 40.99
CA GLY A 51 -10.58 -22.25 42.21
C GLY A 51 -10.88 -23.75 42.08
N ASP A 52 -10.48 -24.51 43.09
CA ASP A 52 -10.72 -25.94 43.22
C ASP A 52 -10.87 -26.37 44.70
N GLY A 53 -10.65 -27.62 45.01
CA GLY A 53 -10.73 -28.13 46.39
C GLY A 53 -9.65 -27.62 47.34
N ASN A 54 -8.50 -27.19 46.80
CA ASN A 54 -7.32 -26.76 47.55
C ASN A 54 -7.08 -25.23 47.42
N TYR A 55 -7.53 -24.62 46.34
CA TYR A 55 -7.25 -23.23 46.01
C TYR A 55 -8.52 -22.43 45.82
N THR A 56 -8.55 -21.21 46.34
CA THR A 56 -9.63 -20.25 46.07
C THR A 56 -9.55 -19.68 44.70
N GLY A 57 -10.66 -19.24 44.14
CA GLY A 57 -10.68 -18.47 42.87
C GLY A 57 -9.85 -17.19 42.97
N ALA A 58 -9.24 -16.81 41.86
CA ALA A 58 -8.41 -15.63 41.73
C ALA A 58 -8.55 -15.00 40.34
N SER A 59 -8.23 -13.71 40.22
CA SER A 59 -8.16 -13.03 38.92
C SER A 59 -6.95 -12.15 38.84
N ASN A 60 -6.49 -11.96 37.62
CA ASN A 60 -5.44 -10.99 37.30
C ASN A 60 -5.68 -10.44 35.87
N SER A 61 -5.12 -9.26 35.60
CA SER A 61 -5.26 -8.62 34.30
C SER A 61 -3.95 -7.98 33.83
N THR A 62 -3.80 -7.92 32.51
CA THR A 62 -2.69 -7.23 31.86
C THR A 62 -3.16 -6.55 30.59
N THR A 63 -2.35 -5.66 30.06
CA THR A 63 -2.57 -5.04 28.76
C THR A 63 -1.56 -5.59 27.76
N VAL A 64 -2.02 -5.95 26.56
CA VAL A 64 -1.19 -6.40 25.45
C VAL A 64 -1.39 -5.43 24.30
N GLU A 65 -0.29 -4.94 23.74
CA GLU A 65 -0.31 -4.13 22.52
C GLU A 65 -0.13 -5.02 21.30
N VAL A 66 -1.05 -4.91 20.35
CA VAL A 66 -0.96 -5.51 19.03
C VAL A 66 -0.47 -4.43 18.07
N PRO A 67 0.72 -4.57 17.47
CA PRO A 67 1.26 -3.55 16.57
C PRO A 67 0.47 -3.51 15.26
N LYS A 68 0.50 -2.35 14.59
CA LYS A 68 0.03 -2.22 13.21
C LYS A 68 0.95 -3.00 12.26
N VAL A 69 0.41 -3.38 11.11
CA VAL A 69 1.18 -4.01 10.03
C VAL A 69 2.10 -2.95 9.42
N SER A 70 3.40 -3.10 9.59
CA SER A 70 4.41 -2.15 9.09
C SER A 70 5.24 -2.71 7.93
N ASP A 71 5.28 -4.03 7.77
CA ASP A 71 5.99 -4.72 6.69
C ASP A 71 4.99 -5.18 5.63
N TYR A 72 4.74 -4.30 4.64
CA TYR A 72 3.88 -4.59 3.50
C TYR A 72 4.42 -3.92 2.24
N GLU A 73 4.06 -4.48 1.08
CA GLU A 73 4.49 -3.95 -0.21
C GLU A 73 3.83 -2.59 -0.48
N PHE A 74 4.66 -1.63 -0.86
CA PHE A 74 4.25 -0.29 -1.29
C PHE A 74 5.06 0.08 -2.54
N GLU A 75 4.44 -0.01 -3.70
CA GLU A 75 5.11 0.23 -4.97
C GLU A 75 4.66 1.55 -5.61
N VAL A 76 5.60 2.22 -6.26
CA VAL A 76 5.35 3.45 -7.02
C VAL A 76 5.96 3.28 -8.41
N ASN A 77 5.11 3.33 -9.43
CA ASN A 77 5.51 3.21 -10.82
C ASN A 77 5.08 4.44 -11.63
N ALA A 78 5.91 4.84 -12.60
CA ALA A 78 5.58 5.92 -13.51
C ALA A 78 5.65 5.43 -14.96
N THR A 79 4.56 5.59 -15.70
CA THR A 79 4.47 5.24 -17.11
C THR A 79 4.42 6.53 -17.95
N VAL A 80 5.41 6.72 -18.79
CA VAL A 80 5.57 7.93 -19.63
C VAL A 80 5.06 7.65 -21.04
N ASN A 81 4.12 8.49 -21.51
CA ASN A 81 3.63 8.49 -22.87
C ASN A 81 3.73 9.91 -23.44
N GLY A 82 4.87 10.21 -24.08
CA GLY A 82 5.21 11.55 -24.54
C GLY A 82 5.30 12.54 -23.37
N ARG A 83 4.34 13.48 -23.27
CA ARG A 83 4.24 14.47 -22.18
C ARG A 83 3.12 14.16 -21.17
N GLU A 84 2.48 13.03 -21.35
CA GLU A 84 1.54 12.50 -20.38
C GLU A 84 2.24 11.42 -19.55
N VAL A 85 2.08 11.47 -18.22
CA VAL A 85 2.68 10.51 -17.30
C VAL A 85 1.60 10.02 -16.34
N THR A 86 1.44 8.72 -16.24
CA THR A 86 0.60 8.08 -15.24
C THR A 86 1.48 7.53 -14.13
N ILE A 87 1.17 7.93 -12.91
CA ILE A 87 1.84 7.45 -11.69
C ILE A 87 0.86 6.53 -10.99
N ASP A 88 1.25 5.28 -10.85
CA ASP A 88 0.49 4.24 -10.19
C ASP A 88 1.15 3.89 -8.86
N VAL A 89 0.33 3.81 -7.82
CA VAL A 89 0.73 3.35 -6.48
C VAL A 89 -0.02 2.09 -6.16
N ALA A 90 0.71 1.04 -5.79
CA ALA A 90 0.16 -0.23 -5.35
C ALA A 90 0.44 -0.48 -3.86
N LEU A 91 -0.61 -0.84 -3.16
CA LEU A 91 -0.70 -1.21 -1.75
C LEU A 91 -1.32 -2.61 -1.66
N PRO A 92 -1.30 -3.29 -0.52
CA PRO A 92 -2.06 -4.52 -0.33
C PRO A 92 -3.53 -4.36 -0.65
N GLU A 93 -4.13 -5.44 -1.16
CA GLU A 93 -5.57 -5.53 -1.46
C GLU A 93 -6.41 -5.15 -0.23
N GLY A 94 -7.49 -4.41 -0.44
CA GLY A 94 -8.40 -3.96 0.61
C GLY A 94 -7.97 -2.69 1.35
N ILE A 95 -6.79 -2.12 1.07
CA ILE A 95 -6.42 -0.82 1.63
C ILE A 95 -7.18 0.29 0.90
N GLU A 96 -7.82 1.14 1.69
CA GLU A 96 -8.54 2.33 1.27
C GLU A 96 -7.88 3.59 1.85
N GLY A 97 -8.06 4.73 1.22
CA GLY A 97 -7.65 6.01 1.79
C GLY A 97 -6.74 6.84 0.91
N ALA A 98 -6.35 8.01 1.43
CA ALA A 98 -5.58 8.99 0.68
C ALA A 98 -4.09 8.62 0.60
N VAL A 99 -3.55 8.70 -0.59
CA VAL A 99 -2.12 8.65 -0.90
C VAL A 99 -1.69 10.04 -1.38
N LEU A 100 -0.68 10.59 -0.74
CA LEU A 100 -0.01 11.80 -1.22
C LEU A 100 1.08 11.40 -2.21
N ILE A 101 1.01 11.92 -3.43
CA ILE A 101 2.01 11.74 -4.48
C ILE A 101 2.67 13.10 -4.72
N ASP A 102 3.95 13.21 -4.47
CA ASP A 102 4.75 14.41 -4.73
C ASP A 102 5.57 14.21 -6.00
N VAL A 103 5.53 15.17 -6.90
CA VAL A 103 6.33 15.18 -8.12
C VAL A 103 7.15 16.48 -8.16
N ASN A 104 8.44 16.36 -7.91
CA ASN A 104 9.37 17.51 -7.84
C ASN A 104 8.87 18.65 -6.92
N GLY A 105 8.27 18.32 -5.77
CA GLY A 105 7.77 19.30 -4.80
C GLY A 105 6.33 19.77 -5.05
N VAL A 106 5.63 19.21 -6.04
CA VAL A 106 4.19 19.46 -6.28
C VAL A 106 3.39 18.25 -5.81
N GLY A 107 2.54 18.45 -4.81
CA GLY A 107 1.74 17.40 -4.19
C GLY A 107 0.40 17.16 -4.89
N TYR A 108 0.06 15.90 -5.12
CA TYR A 108 -1.22 15.42 -5.65
C TYR A 108 -1.80 14.39 -4.68
N TYR A 109 -3.13 14.40 -4.51
CA TYR A 109 -3.81 13.39 -3.71
C TYR A 109 -4.58 12.44 -4.61
N ALA A 110 -4.38 11.15 -4.39
CA ALA A 110 -5.18 10.09 -4.99
C ALA A 110 -5.77 9.23 -3.87
N ASN A 111 -7.01 8.77 -4.02
CA ASN A 111 -7.57 7.81 -3.09
C ASN A 111 -7.25 6.40 -3.55
N ALA A 112 -6.66 5.62 -2.66
CA ALA A 112 -6.54 4.18 -2.88
C ALA A 112 -7.92 3.54 -2.78
N THR A 113 -8.21 2.69 -3.74
CA THR A 113 -9.38 1.81 -3.75
C THR A 113 -8.88 0.41 -4.05
N ASP A 114 -9.14 -0.49 -3.12
CA ASP A 114 -8.64 -1.87 -3.18
C ASP A 114 -7.11 -1.93 -3.42
N GLY A 115 -6.38 -1.13 -2.64
CA GLY A 115 -4.93 -1.04 -2.67
C GLY A 115 -4.35 -0.34 -3.91
N LYS A 116 -5.14 0.35 -4.74
CA LYS A 116 -4.65 1.02 -5.95
C LYS A 116 -4.99 2.50 -5.95
N ALA A 117 -3.98 3.34 -6.19
CA ALA A 117 -4.15 4.77 -6.41
C ALA A 117 -3.40 5.20 -7.67
N SER A 118 -3.93 6.15 -8.43
CA SER A 118 -3.31 6.63 -9.66
C SER A 118 -3.55 8.11 -9.88
N VAL A 119 -2.54 8.77 -10.47
CA VAL A 119 -2.61 10.16 -10.93
C VAL A 119 -2.03 10.25 -12.34
N THR A 120 -2.74 10.91 -13.25
CA THR A 120 -2.25 11.20 -14.60
C THR A 120 -1.94 12.68 -14.72
N LEU A 121 -0.69 13.00 -15.04
CA LEU A 121 -0.19 14.34 -15.30
C LEU A 121 -0.06 14.56 -16.80
N ARG A 122 -0.48 15.74 -17.27
CA ARG A 122 -0.48 16.08 -18.69
C ARG A 122 0.40 17.30 -18.96
N ASP A 123 0.90 17.39 -20.17
CA ASP A 123 1.71 18.53 -20.64
C ASP A 123 2.96 18.82 -19.81
N LEU A 124 3.55 17.78 -19.20
CA LEU A 124 4.78 17.94 -18.45
C LEU A 124 5.91 18.48 -19.36
N PRO A 125 6.67 19.48 -18.91
CA PRO A 125 7.90 19.88 -19.58
C PRO A 125 8.88 18.71 -19.74
N ASN A 126 9.77 18.80 -20.73
CA ASN A 126 10.89 17.87 -20.79
C ASN A 126 11.81 18.07 -19.59
N GLY A 127 12.33 16.98 -19.05
CA GLY A 127 13.20 16.99 -17.87
C GLY A 127 13.10 15.71 -17.07
N ASP A 128 13.86 15.67 -15.98
CA ASP A 128 13.90 14.57 -15.03
C ASP A 128 13.00 14.87 -13.83
N TYR A 129 12.27 13.86 -13.41
CA TYR A 129 11.30 13.96 -12.35
C TYR A 129 11.56 12.89 -11.29
N ILE A 130 11.45 13.30 -10.04
CA ILE A 130 11.41 12.40 -8.88
C ILE A 130 9.98 12.36 -8.36
N VAL A 131 9.47 11.16 -8.17
CA VAL A 131 8.15 10.92 -7.57
C VAL A 131 8.36 10.28 -6.21
N SER A 132 7.74 10.82 -5.19
CA SER A 132 7.57 10.14 -3.91
C SER A 132 6.10 9.98 -3.61
N ALA A 133 5.69 8.81 -3.15
CA ALA A 133 4.36 8.57 -2.69
C ALA A 133 4.38 8.19 -1.21
N ARG A 134 3.35 8.61 -0.48
CA ARG A 134 3.19 8.32 0.94
C ARG A 134 1.73 7.97 1.25
N TYR A 135 1.57 6.85 1.93
CA TYR A 135 0.34 6.47 2.59
C TYR A 135 0.45 6.82 4.08
N ALA A 136 -0.56 7.46 4.64
CA ALA A 136 -0.54 7.92 6.03
C ALA A 136 -0.77 6.80 7.06
N GLY A 137 -1.18 5.61 6.59
CA GLY A 137 -1.63 4.53 7.43
C GLY A 137 -3.11 4.67 7.82
N ASP A 138 -3.63 3.63 8.45
CA ASP A 138 -4.98 3.53 9.01
C ASP A 138 -4.96 2.82 10.38
N ASP A 139 -6.08 2.26 10.82
CA ASP A 139 -6.15 1.52 12.08
C ASP A 139 -5.41 0.18 12.03
N THR A 140 -5.17 -0.39 10.85
CA THR A 140 -4.55 -1.70 10.64
C THR A 140 -3.11 -1.61 10.15
N TYR A 141 -2.84 -0.67 9.25
CA TYR A 141 -1.57 -0.49 8.57
C TYR A 141 -0.83 0.75 9.05
N ASP A 142 0.47 0.65 9.22
CA ASP A 142 1.32 1.78 9.54
C ASP A 142 1.60 2.65 8.30
N THR A 143 2.16 3.85 8.51
CA THR A 143 2.55 4.73 7.41
C THR A 143 3.64 4.08 6.56
N GLN A 144 3.54 4.22 5.23
CA GLN A 144 4.55 3.77 4.29
C GLN A 144 4.85 4.83 3.23
N SER A 145 6.06 4.77 2.66
CA SER A 145 6.46 5.64 1.56
C SER A 145 7.46 4.95 0.65
N ASN A 146 7.40 5.29 -0.63
CA ASN A 146 8.36 4.83 -1.64
C ASN A 146 8.54 5.92 -2.70
N SER A 147 9.55 5.78 -3.56
CA SER A 147 9.85 6.74 -4.61
C SER A 147 10.34 6.06 -5.88
N THR A 148 10.12 6.74 -6.99
CA THR A 148 10.63 6.37 -8.31
C THR A 148 11.04 7.62 -9.06
N ALA A 149 11.67 7.47 -10.23
CA ALA A 149 12.04 8.58 -11.10
C ALA A 149 11.67 8.25 -12.53
N PHE A 150 11.40 9.29 -13.31
CA PHE A 150 11.15 9.19 -14.75
C PHE A 150 11.69 10.41 -15.48
N SER A 151 11.84 10.30 -16.81
CA SER A 151 12.25 11.41 -17.65
C SER A 151 11.23 11.63 -18.76
N VAL A 152 10.90 12.89 -19.02
CA VAL A 152 10.11 13.33 -20.17
C VAL A 152 11.08 13.83 -21.25
N ALA A 153 11.08 13.15 -22.39
CA ALA A 153 11.97 13.51 -23.48
C ALA A 153 11.58 14.83 -24.14
N ALA A 154 12.57 15.59 -24.60
CA ALA A 154 12.33 16.73 -25.47
C ALA A 154 11.78 16.29 -26.82
N LYS A 155 10.87 17.09 -27.41
CA LYS A 155 10.48 16.89 -28.81
C LYS A 155 11.69 17.12 -29.72
N VAL A 156 11.96 16.17 -30.59
CA VAL A 156 12.97 16.32 -31.64
C VAL A 156 12.33 17.01 -32.85
N THR A 157 13.10 17.90 -33.49
CA THR A 157 12.71 18.42 -34.79
C THR A 157 13.03 17.35 -35.83
N PRO A 158 12.04 16.80 -36.54
CA PRO A 158 12.30 15.77 -37.53
C PRO A 158 12.98 16.34 -38.77
N ASP A 159 13.83 15.56 -39.39
CA ASP A 159 14.28 15.86 -40.75
C ASP A 159 13.13 15.61 -41.73
N ILE A 160 12.89 16.57 -42.57
CA ILE A 160 11.87 16.49 -43.63
C ILE A 160 12.59 16.36 -44.97
N ASN A 161 12.41 15.21 -45.60
CA ASN A 161 12.93 15.00 -46.95
C ASN A 161 11.82 15.30 -47.98
N ILE A 162 12.15 16.18 -48.92
CA ILE A 162 11.22 16.60 -49.98
C ILE A 162 11.83 16.26 -51.33
N THR A 163 11.14 15.49 -52.13
CA THR A 163 11.50 15.21 -53.52
C THR A 163 10.38 15.70 -54.44
N ALA A 164 10.74 16.34 -55.54
CA ALA A 164 9.79 16.79 -56.56
C ALA A 164 10.13 16.11 -57.90
N ASP A 165 9.14 15.47 -58.48
CA ASP A 165 9.22 14.90 -59.83
C ASP A 165 8.27 15.68 -60.74
N ILE A 166 8.87 16.52 -61.63
CA ILE A 166 8.12 17.33 -62.61
C ILE A 166 8.61 16.97 -64.01
N PRO A 167 7.79 16.32 -64.84
CA PRO A 167 8.14 15.95 -66.21
C PRO A 167 8.48 17.19 -67.04
N GLU A 168 9.45 17.07 -67.95
CA GLU A 168 9.96 18.20 -68.78
C GLU A 168 8.87 18.89 -69.64
N ASN A 169 7.78 18.17 -69.95
CA ASN A 169 6.68 18.70 -70.75
C ASN A 169 5.36 18.79 -70.01
N GLY A 170 5.39 18.64 -68.66
CA GLY A 170 4.22 18.61 -67.81
C GLY A 170 3.94 19.92 -67.08
N THR A 171 2.66 20.21 -66.94
CA THR A 171 2.18 21.26 -66.05
C THR A 171 1.78 20.72 -64.70
N GLU A 172 1.89 19.39 -64.51
CA GLU A 172 1.56 18.66 -63.28
C GLU A 172 2.78 17.83 -62.83
N GLY A 173 3.09 17.82 -61.55
CA GLY A 173 4.16 17.05 -60.93
C GLY A 173 3.76 16.50 -59.58
N THR A 174 4.60 15.63 -59.06
CA THR A 174 4.42 15.04 -57.73
C THR A 174 5.47 15.55 -56.75
N ILE A 175 5.03 15.98 -55.57
CA ILE A 175 5.90 16.31 -54.45
C ILE A 175 5.73 15.23 -53.41
N ASN A 176 6.78 14.50 -53.12
CA ASN A 176 6.80 13.51 -52.06
C ASN A 176 7.47 14.12 -50.83
N VAL A 177 6.81 13.98 -49.68
CA VAL A 177 7.33 14.41 -48.37
C VAL A 177 7.49 13.20 -47.51
N GLU A 178 8.70 12.94 -47.05
CA GLU A 178 9.01 11.86 -46.16
C GLU A 178 9.32 12.43 -44.78
N LEU A 179 8.67 11.88 -43.77
CA LEU A 179 8.91 12.12 -42.36
C LEU A 179 9.44 10.84 -41.72
N PRO A 180 10.10 10.90 -40.53
CA PRO A 180 10.47 9.71 -39.77
C PRO A 180 9.27 8.82 -39.51
N GLU A 181 9.49 7.50 -39.42
CA GLU A 181 8.40 6.49 -39.23
C GLU A 181 7.58 6.68 -37.96
N ASP A 182 8.20 7.30 -36.94
CA ASP A 182 7.55 7.58 -35.66
C ASP A 182 6.86 8.95 -35.59
N ALA A 183 6.91 9.72 -36.71
CA ALA A 183 6.22 10.99 -36.76
C ALA A 183 4.71 10.81 -36.90
N THR A 184 3.96 11.26 -35.89
CA THR A 184 2.49 11.25 -35.88
C THR A 184 1.98 12.69 -35.82
N GLY A 185 0.98 13.00 -36.62
CA GLY A 185 0.38 14.34 -36.67
C GLY A 185 -0.56 14.49 -37.85
N ASN A 186 -1.38 15.54 -37.84
CA ASN A 186 -2.21 15.99 -38.95
C ASN A 186 -1.61 17.25 -39.55
#